data_c730dfbe7cc5ea6051337f0bc997cb67
#
_entry.id   c730dfbe7cc5ea6051337f0bc997cb67
#
_cell.length_a   1.000
_cell.length_b   1.000
_cell.length_c   1.000
_cell.angle_alpha   90.00
_cell.angle_beta   90.00
_cell.angle_gamma   90.00
#
_symmetry.space_group_name_H-M   'P 1'
#
loop_
_entity.id
_entity.type
_entity.pdbx_description
1 polymer ?
#
loop_
_entity_poly.entity_id
_entity_poly.type
_entity_poly.pdbx_seq_one_letter_code
_entity_poly.pdbx_strand_id
1 'polypeptide(L)'
;MAGMLYLVPTPIGNLGDISPRCRETLESADFIAAEDTRVTLKLLNYLGIKKSLVSYFEHNKAQKGEQIVGRILAGETCALVSDAGSPAISDPGEELVKQCAEAGITVCAIPGPCAVITALSISGQATGRFCFEGFLSTAKKSRREHLEALKAEQRTMIFYEAPHKLLATLESMTESFGGDRPISLCRELTKIHEEVIRTTLQGAIDLYNQQPPKGEYVLIVAGAEPVVEEAATPEDAAKRVAQLMESGISRKDAIKQTSLELNLPKNVVYDAALNI
;
A
#
# COMPACT_ATOMS: atom_id res chain seq x y z
N MET A 1 11.76 -36.15 3.69
CA MET A 1 10.59 -35.31 3.40
C MET A 1 11.11 -34.15 2.55
N ALA A 2 10.32 -33.59 1.65
CA ALA A 2 10.75 -32.39 0.91
C ALA A 2 10.91 -31.21 1.89
N GLY A 3 11.93 -30.40 1.67
CA GLY A 3 12.12 -29.15 2.42
C GLY A 3 11.01 -28.15 2.11
N MET A 4 10.93 -27.06 2.88
CA MET A 4 9.94 -26.01 2.67
C MET A 4 10.48 -24.64 3.06
N LEU A 5 9.84 -23.59 2.54
CA LEU A 5 10.10 -22.20 2.91
C LEU A 5 9.05 -21.70 3.88
N TYR A 6 9.47 -21.19 5.03
CA TYR A 6 8.62 -20.43 5.93
C TYR A 6 8.90 -18.92 5.83
N LEU A 7 7.87 -18.12 5.67
CA LEU A 7 7.93 -16.68 5.85
C LEU A 7 7.62 -16.37 7.31
N VAL A 8 8.61 -15.88 8.06
CA VAL A 8 8.48 -15.68 9.51
C VAL A 8 8.57 -14.20 9.84
N PRO A 9 7.45 -13.57 10.24
CA PRO A 9 7.46 -12.17 10.65
C PRO A 9 8.31 -11.92 11.89
N THR A 10 9.00 -10.79 11.89
CA THR A 10 9.78 -10.30 13.02
C THR A 10 9.10 -9.09 13.68
N PRO A 11 9.41 -8.77 14.94
CA PRO A 11 8.86 -7.58 15.60
C PRO A 11 9.16 -6.29 14.86
N ILE A 12 8.18 -5.37 14.81
CA ILE A 12 8.33 -4.04 14.20
C ILE A 12 8.74 -2.95 15.20
N GLY A 13 9.04 -3.32 16.43
CA GLY A 13 9.46 -2.39 17.47
C GLY A 13 9.33 -2.95 18.90
N ASN A 14 8.47 -3.96 19.10
CA ASN A 14 8.26 -4.59 20.40
C ASN A 14 8.54 -6.09 20.32
N LEU A 15 9.55 -6.55 21.05
CA LEU A 15 9.94 -7.96 21.09
C LEU A 15 8.82 -8.88 21.62
N GLY A 16 7.86 -8.32 22.39
CA GLY A 16 6.68 -9.05 22.87
C GLY A 16 5.69 -9.47 21.79
N ASP A 17 5.80 -8.90 20.59
CA ASP A 17 4.89 -9.20 19.47
C ASP A 17 5.28 -10.49 18.71
N ILE A 18 6.40 -11.12 19.04
CA ILE A 18 6.77 -12.39 18.42
C ILE A 18 5.88 -13.51 18.94
N SER A 19 5.18 -14.19 18.04
CA SER A 19 4.31 -15.29 18.43
C SER A 19 5.10 -16.54 18.80
N PRO A 20 4.56 -17.44 19.65
CA PRO A 20 5.16 -18.74 19.94
C PRO A 20 5.46 -19.52 18.66
N ARG A 21 4.55 -19.51 17.69
CA ARG A 21 4.71 -20.18 16.39
C ARG A 21 5.86 -19.60 15.55
N CYS A 22 6.07 -18.27 15.56
CA CYS A 22 7.25 -17.68 14.92
C CYS A 22 8.53 -18.19 15.56
N ARG A 23 8.60 -18.21 16.89
CA ARG A 23 9.75 -18.73 17.63
C ARG A 23 10.02 -20.20 17.31
N GLU A 24 9.02 -21.06 17.44
CA GLU A 24 9.12 -22.50 17.15
C GLU A 24 9.57 -22.75 15.70
N THR A 25 9.07 -21.98 14.74
CA THR A 25 9.47 -22.08 13.34
C THR A 25 10.95 -21.72 13.14
N LEU A 26 11.43 -20.63 13.78
CA LEU A 26 12.83 -20.26 13.75
C LEU A 26 13.73 -21.32 14.42
N GLU A 27 13.26 -21.94 15.49
CA GLU A 27 13.96 -23.03 16.20
C GLU A 27 14.02 -24.33 15.39
N SER A 28 12.98 -24.65 14.61
CA SER A 28 12.89 -25.89 13.84
C SER A 28 13.53 -25.80 12.46
N ALA A 29 13.67 -24.61 11.86
CA ALA A 29 14.29 -24.45 10.55
C ALA A 29 15.76 -24.93 10.55
N ASP A 30 16.24 -25.48 9.43
CA ASP A 30 17.64 -25.89 9.29
C ASP A 30 18.56 -24.66 9.14
N PHE A 31 18.07 -23.63 8.47
CA PHE A 31 18.76 -22.34 8.34
C PHE A 31 17.78 -21.18 8.17
N ILE A 32 18.27 -19.96 8.37
CA ILE A 32 17.48 -18.74 8.25
C ILE A 32 18.09 -17.86 7.16
N ALA A 33 17.27 -17.49 6.17
CA ALA A 33 17.59 -16.45 5.21
C ALA A 33 17.15 -15.10 5.77
N ALA A 34 18.06 -14.12 5.80
CA ALA A 34 17.86 -12.84 6.45
C ALA A 34 18.33 -11.68 5.57
N GLU A 35 17.62 -10.58 5.58
CA GLU A 35 17.99 -9.34 4.89
C GLU A 35 19.29 -8.77 5.48
N ASP A 36 19.27 -8.42 6.75
CA ASP A 36 20.49 -8.11 7.52
C ASP A 36 20.71 -9.16 8.63
N THR A 37 21.74 -9.99 8.42
CA THR A 37 22.09 -11.06 9.38
C THR A 37 22.49 -10.51 10.76
N ARG A 38 22.93 -9.26 10.86
CA ARG A 38 23.31 -8.61 12.12
C ARG A 38 22.06 -8.26 12.94
N VAL A 39 20.99 -7.79 12.29
CA VAL A 39 19.70 -7.50 12.92
C VAL A 39 19.06 -8.81 13.37
N THR A 40 18.99 -9.79 12.48
CA THR A 40 18.45 -11.12 12.78
C THR A 40 19.20 -11.81 13.93
N LEU A 41 20.53 -11.70 13.97
CA LEU A 41 21.33 -12.29 15.05
C LEU A 41 20.97 -11.72 16.42
N LYS A 42 20.66 -10.41 16.51
CA LYS A 42 20.22 -9.79 17.77
C LYS A 42 18.89 -10.40 18.24
N LEU A 43 17.95 -10.58 17.32
CA LEU A 43 16.65 -11.21 17.62
C LEU A 43 16.85 -12.67 18.09
N LEU A 44 17.64 -13.46 17.35
CA LEU A 44 17.91 -14.85 17.71
C LEU A 44 18.61 -14.99 19.07
N ASN A 45 19.56 -14.11 19.37
CA ASN A 45 20.21 -14.06 20.69
C ASN A 45 19.21 -13.77 21.81
N TYR A 46 18.30 -12.82 21.60
CA TYR A 46 17.23 -12.52 22.55
C TYR A 46 16.33 -13.74 22.79
N LEU A 47 16.03 -14.50 21.75
CA LEU A 47 15.20 -15.70 21.82
C LEU A 47 15.96 -16.94 22.32
N GLY A 48 17.29 -16.88 22.45
CA GLY A 48 18.12 -18.02 22.81
C GLY A 48 18.31 -19.04 21.70
N ILE A 49 18.08 -18.65 20.43
CA ILE A 49 18.12 -19.52 19.25
C ILE A 49 19.49 -19.42 18.59
N LYS A 50 20.07 -20.58 18.24
CA LYS A 50 21.34 -20.67 17.48
C LYS A 50 21.08 -21.36 16.15
N LYS A 51 21.15 -20.59 15.05
CA LYS A 51 20.91 -21.07 13.68
C LYS A 51 21.92 -20.50 12.69
N SER A 52 22.15 -21.27 11.62
CA SER A 52 22.93 -20.78 10.48
C SER A 52 22.16 -19.69 9.76
N LEU A 53 22.82 -18.56 9.49
CA LEU A 53 22.25 -17.43 8.76
C LEU A 53 22.81 -17.37 7.34
N VAL A 54 21.94 -17.11 6.37
CA VAL A 54 22.28 -16.84 4.97
C VAL A 54 21.80 -15.43 4.66
N SER A 55 22.70 -14.55 4.22
CA SER A 55 22.34 -13.20 3.81
C SER A 55 21.59 -13.24 2.48
N TYR A 56 20.37 -12.64 2.45
CA TYR A 56 19.49 -12.56 1.28
C TYR A 56 18.87 -11.17 1.20
N PHE A 57 19.40 -10.32 0.33
CA PHE A 57 19.01 -8.91 0.21
C PHE A 57 18.94 -8.49 -1.28
N GLU A 58 18.42 -7.31 -1.57
CA GLU A 58 18.09 -6.85 -2.93
C GLU A 58 19.19 -7.07 -3.96
N HIS A 59 20.45 -6.77 -3.62
CA HIS A 59 21.56 -6.87 -4.59
C HIS A 59 22.11 -8.30 -4.80
N ASN A 60 21.71 -9.28 -3.97
CA ASN A 60 22.16 -10.66 -4.12
C ASN A 60 21.04 -11.68 -4.37
N LYS A 61 19.77 -11.21 -4.44
CA LYS A 61 18.56 -12.05 -4.46
C LYS A 61 18.56 -13.12 -5.55
N ALA A 62 19.08 -12.83 -6.74
CA ALA A 62 19.10 -13.79 -7.85
C ALA A 62 20.01 -15.00 -7.50
N GLN A 63 21.29 -14.76 -7.27
CA GLN A 63 22.27 -15.81 -6.99
C GLN A 63 21.99 -16.56 -5.67
N LYS A 64 21.64 -15.82 -4.62
CA LYS A 64 21.35 -16.42 -3.32
C LYS A 64 20.02 -17.15 -3.31
N GLY A 65 19.02 -16.66 -4.05
CA GLY A 65 17.75 -17.34 -4.23
C GLY A 65 17.94 -18.76 -4.79
N GLU A 66 18.69 -18.91 -5.88
CA GLU A 66 19.02 -20.23 -6.46
C GLU A 66 19.70 -21.16 -5.44
N GLN A 67 20.64 -20.64 -4.65
CA GLN A 67 21.30 -21.42 -3.60
C GLN A 67 20.34 -21.89 -2.50
N ILE A 68 19.44 -21.00 -2.06
CA ILE A 68 18.41 -21.30 -1.05
C ILE A 68 17.44 -22.36 -1.58
N VAL A 69 16.93 -22.16 -2.81
CA VAL A 69 16.04 -23.11 -3.50
C VAL A 69 16.70 -24.49 -3.62
N GLY A 70 17.98 -24.55 -4.04
CA GLY A 70 18.74 -25.79 -4.13
C GLY A 70 18.85 -26.54 -2.80
N ARG A 71 19.07 -25.83 -1.69
CA ARG A 71 19.11 -26.42 -0.35
C ARG A 71 17.74 -26.98 0.08
N ILE A 72 16.66 -26.24 -0.21
CA ILE A 72 15.31 -26.68 0.12
C ILE A 72 14.93 -27.93 -0.70
N LEU A 73 15.29 -27.98 -1.98
CA LEU A 73 15.11 -29.18 -2.83
C LEU A 73 15.91 -30.40 -2.33
N ALA A 74 17.06 -30.14 -1.70
CA ALA A 74 17.85 -31.19 -1.03
C ALA A 74 17.23 -31.66 0.30
N GLY A 75 16.11 -31.09 0.74
CA GLY A 75 15.33 -31.50 1.93
C GLY A 75 15.50 -30.62 3.14
N GLU A 76 16.27 -29.50 3.08
CA GLU A 76 16.39 -28.54 4.17
C GLU A 76 15.17 -27.61 4.25
N THR A 77 14.80 -27.22 5.45
CA THR A 77 13.76 -26.23 5.73
C THR A 77 14.39 -24.85 5.97
N CYS A 78 13.91 -23.84 5.23
CA CYS A 78 14.36 -22.45 5.36
C CYS A 78 13.30 -21.60 6.05
N ALA A 79 13.71 -20.74 7.00
CA ALA A 79 12.91 -19.61 7.45
C ALA A 79 13.45 -18.33 6.82
N LEU A 80 12.59 -17.58 6.10
CA LEU A 80 12.91 -16.26 5.60
C LEU A 80 12.40 -15.23 6.59
N VAL A 81 13.25 -14.28 6.96
CA VAL A 81 12.92 -13.13 7.82
C VAL A 81 13.37 -11.83 7.15
N SER A 82 12.67 -10.74 7.41
CA SER A 82 13.09 -9.36 7.12
C SER A 82 13.62 -8.70 8.40
N ASP A 83 14.14 -7.49 8.27
CA ASP A 83 14.66 -6.72 9.39
C ASP A 83 13.53 -6.35 10.38
N ALA A 84 12.32 -6.11 9.86
CA ALA A 84 11.14 -5.82 10.69
C ALA A 84 9.84 -6.17 9.95
N GLY A 85 8.92 -6.85 10.60
CA GLY A 85 7.60 -7.17 10.09
C GLY A 85 7.53 -8.43 9.25
N SER A 86 6.53 -8.49 8.37
CA SER A 86 6.24 -9.63 7.50
C SER A 86 7.14 -9.61 6.28
N PRO A 87 7.98 -10.64 6.04
CA PRO A 87 8.87 -10.69 4.89
C PRO A 87 8.08 -10.80 3.57
N ALA A 88 8.71 -10.43 2.47
CA ALA A 88 8.16 -10.36 1.11
C ALA A 88 7.14 -9.21 0.88
N ILE A 89 6.99 -8.29 1.83
CA ILE A 89 6.18 -7.08 1.67
C ILE A 89 7.10 -5.85 1.76
N SER A 90 7.41 -5.23 0.64
CA SER A 90 8.46 -4.20 0.48
C SER A 90 9.88 -4.69 0.79
N ASP A 91 10.12 -5.99 0.69
CA ASP A 91 11.37 -6.67 0.99
C ASP A 91 11.76 -7.64 -0.14
N PRO A 92 13.03 -8.05 -0.25
CA PRO A 92 13.50 -8.90 -1.35
C PRO A 92 12.91 -10.32 -1.37
N GLY A 93 12.12 -10.70 -0.39
CA GLY A 93 11.51 -12.03 -0.24
C GLY A 93 10.52 -12.41 -1.34
N GLU A 94 9.92 -11.46 -2.04
CA GLU A 94 8.98 -11.70 -3.15
C GLU A 94 9.61 -12.61 -4.22
N GLU A 95 10.83 -12.31 -4.63
CA GLU A 95 11.53 -13.10 -5.65
C GLU A 95 11.83 -14.54 -5.19
N LEU A 96 12.18 -14.73 -3.91
CA LEU A 96 12.42 -16.07 -3.36
C LEU A 96 11.12 -16.91 -3.31
N VAL A 97 10.01 -16.28 -2.94
CA VAL A 97 8.69 -16.94 -2.95
C VAL A 97 8.34 -17.39 -4.37
N LYS A 98 8.57 -16.55 -5.37
CA LYS A 98 8.34 -16.86 -6.78
C LYS A 98 9.21 -18.04 -7.22
N GLN A 99 10.52 -18.00 -6.96
CA GLN A 99 11.44 -19.09 -7.30
C GLN A 99 11.06 -20.41 -6.63
N CYS A 100 10.64 -20.37 -5.36
CA CYS A 100 10.15 -21.56 -4.65
C CYS A 100 8.87 -22.12 -5.29
N ALA A 101 7.92 -21.26 -5.66
CA ALA A 101 6.69 -21.67 -6.31
C ALA A 101 6.96 -22.31 -7.68
N GLU A 102 7.84 -21.73 -8.49
CA GLU A 102 8.28 -22.28 -9.79
C GLU A 102 8.99 -23.62 -9.64
N ALA A 103 9.72 -23.83 -8.54
CA ALA A 103 10.38 -25.10 -8.21
C ALA A 103 9.47 -26.13 -7.54
N GLY A 104 8.17 -25.84 -7.33
CA GLY A 104 7.23 -26.73 -6.65
C GLY A 104 7.49 -26.90 -5.15
N ILE A 105 8.23 -25.97 -4.53
CA ILE A 105 8.51 -25.95 -3.09
C ILE A 105 7.28 -25.40 -2.35
N THR A 106 6.89 -26.06 -1.27
CA THR A 106 5.84 -25.56 -0.39
C THR A 106 6.32 -24.31 0.34
N VAL A 107 5.56 -23.21 0.23
CA VAL A 107 5.78 -21.97 0.96
C VAL A 107 4.68 -21.80 2.00
N CYS A 108 5.05 -21.52 3.25
CA CYS A 108 4.11 -21.33 4.35
C CYS A 108 4.40 -19.98 5.03
N ALA A 109 3.39 -19.10 5.14
CA ALA A 109 3.49 -17.85 5.88
C ALA A 109 2.98 -18.02 7.31
N ILE A 110 3.74 -17.54 8.28
CA ILE A 110 3.33 -17.45 9.68
C ILE A 110 2.68 -16.07 9.89
N PRO A 111 1.44 -15.97 10.39
CA PRO A 111 0.85 -14.67 10.73
C PRO A 111 1.64 -13.97 11.84
N GLY A 112 1.83 -12.65 11.71
CA GLY A 112 2.58 -11.90 12.71
C GLY A 112 2.61 -10.38 12.46
N PRO A 113 3.54 -9.64 13.07
CA PRO A 113 3.62 -8.20 12.98
C PRO A 113 3.66 -7.69 11.54
N CYS A 114 2.83 -6.68 11.25
CA CYS A 114 2.74 -6.04 9.95
C CYS A 114 2.37 -4.55 10.14
N ALA A 115 3.29 -3.65 9.84
CA ALA A 115 3.09 -2.22 10.05
C ALA A 115 1.93 -1.65 9.22
N VAL A 116 1.71 -2.16 7.99
CA VAL A 116 0.58 -1.77 7.11
C VAL A 116 -0.76 -1.98 7.80
N ILE A 117 -1.01 -3.21 8.28
CA ILE A 117 -2.29 -3.58 8.87
C ILE A 117 -2.45 -2.94 10.25
N THR A 118 -1.38 -2.88 11.04
CA THR A 118 -1.39 -2.23 12.35
C THR A 118 -1.76 -0.75 12.22
N ALA A 119 -1.09 -0.01 11.31
CA ALA A 119 -1.38 1.40 11.06
C ALA A 119 -2.81 1.61 10.56
N LEU A 120 -3.23 0.83 9.56
CA LEU A 120 -4.58 0.94 8.99
C LEU A 120 -5.65 0.75 10.06
N SER A 121 -5.50 -0.25 10.93
CA SER A 121 -6.48 -0.59 11.97
C SER A 121 -6.72 0.54 12.96
N ILE A 122 -5.70 1.37 13.25
CA ILE A 122 -5.77 2.45 14.22
C ILE A 122 -5.88 3.85 13.58
N SER A 123 -5.84 3.92 12.25
CA SER A 123 -5.82 5.19 11.51
C SER A 123 -7.11 6.00 11.63
N GLY A 124 -8.26 5.33 11.71
CA GLY A 124 -9.58 5.96 11.59
C GLY A 124 -10.02 6.20 10.14
N GLN A 125 -9.23 5.76 9.14
CA GLN A 125 -9.61 5.78 7.72
C GLN A 125 -10.42 4.53 7.36
N ALA A 126 -11.05 4.54 6.18
CA ALA A 126 -11.82 3.40 5.67
C ALA A 126 -10.92 2.17 5.47
N THR A 127 -11.27 1.04 6.08
CA THR A 127 -10.48 -0.20 6.05
C THR A 127 -10.99 -1.25 5.08
N GLY A 128 -12.21 -1.10 4.55
CA GLY A 128 -12.85 -2.11 3.72
C GLY A 128 -12.17 -2.35 2.37
N ARG A 129 -11.55 -1.31 1.79
CA ARG A 129 -10.75 -1.38 0.57
C ARG A 129 -9.57 -0.43 0.71
N PHE A 130 -8.37 -0.94 0.49
CA PHE A 130 -7.13 -0.14 0.56
C PHE A 130 -6.13 -0.62 -0.49
N CYS A 131 -5.13 0.21 -0.78
CA CYS A 131 -3.96 -0.14 -1.57
C CYS A 131 -2.69 0.20 -0.79
N PHE A 132 -1.68 -0.64 -0.92
CA PHE A 132 -0.37 -0.43 -0.35
C PHE A 132 0.60 -0.01 -1.45
N GLU A 133 1.13 1.19 -1.33
CA GLU A 133 1.98 1.85 -2.33
C GLU A 133 3.47 1.81 -1.95
N GLY A 134 3.79 1.33 -0.74
CA GLY A 134 5.17 1.20 -0.27
C GLY A 134 5.88 2.54 -0.10
N PHE A 135 7.17 2.58 -0.42
CA PHE A 135 7.97 3.82 -0.39
C PHE A 135 7.90 4.56 -1.72
N LEU A 136 7.64 5.85 -1.66
CA LEU A 136 7.71 6.71 -2.84
C LEU A 136 9.16 6.91 -3.30
N SER A 137 9.34 7.05 -4.62
CA SER A 137 10.66 7.31 -5.21
C SER A 137 11.28 8.60 -4.68
N THR A 138 12.58 8.58 -4.41
CA THR A 138 13.36 9.78 -4.09
C THR A 138 13.53 10.72 -5.28
N ALA A 139 13.45 10.19 -6.52
CA ALA A 139 13.48 10.98 -7.73
C ALA A 139 12.16 11.76 -7.89
N LYS A 140 12.23 13.09 -7.88
CA LYS A 140 11.07 13.99 -7.90
C LYS A 140 10.10 13.69 -9.06
N LYS A 141 10.62 13.40 -10.25
CA LYS A 141 9.80 13.08 -11.44
C LYS A 141 8.98 11.80 -11.23
N SER A 142 9.64 10.70 -10.87
CA SER A 142 8.96 9.40 -10.67
C SER A 142 7.97 9.45 -9.51
N ARG A 143 8.30 10.17 -8.43
CA ARG A 143 7.38 10.39 -7.30
C ARG A 143 6.12 11.14 -7.75
N ARG A 144 6.28 12.20 -8.52
CA ARG A 144 5.15 12.96 -9.07
C ARG A 144 4.29 12.11 -10.00
N GLU A 145 4.89 11.38 -10.92
CA GLU A 145 4.17 10.49 -11.86
C GLU A 145 3.35 9.43 -11.09
N HIS A 146 3.93 8.83 -10.04
CA HIS A 146 3.25 7.86 -9.19
C HIS A 146 2.05 8.51 -8.46
N LEU A 147 2.24 9.67 -7.83
CA LEU A 147 1.15 10.37 -7.12
C LEU A 147 0.05 10.86 -8.06
N GLU A 148 0.37 11.37 -9.24
CA GLU A 148 -0.64 11.75 -10.24
C GLU A 148 -1.50 10.56 -10.69
N ALA A 149 -0.92 9.36 -10.84
CA ALA A 149 -1.66 8.15 -11.16
C ALA A 149 -2.65 7.75 -10.06
N LEU A 150 -2.37 8.14 -8.80
CA LEU A 150 -3.21 7.86 -7.63
C LEU A 150 -4.23 8.97 -7.31
N LYS A 151 -4.25 10.07 -8.08
CA LYS A 151 -5.08 11.25 -7.80
C LYS A 151 -6.56 10.92 -7.65
N ALA A 152 -7.08 10.02 -8.49
CA ALA A 152 -8.47 9.57 -8.49
C ALA A 152 -8.70 8.26 -7.71
N GLU A 153 -7.69 7.73 -7.01
CA GLU A 153 -7.83 6.50 -6.23
C GLU A 153 -8.80 6.70 -5.07
N GLN A 154 -9.88 5.92 -5.04
CA GLN A 154 -10.94 6.01 -4.04
C GLN A 154 -10.71 5.14 -2.81
N ARG A 155 -9.78 4.17 -2.89
CA ARG A 155 -9.41 3.34 -1.75
C ARG A 155 -8.48 4.11 -0.81
N THR A 156 -8.44 3.72 0.45
CA THR A 156 -7.40 4.20 1.37
C THR A 156 -6.02 3.79 0.87
N MET A 157 -5.12 4.74 0.77
CA MET A 157 -3.74 4.52 0.30
C MET A 157 -2.78 4.47 1.49
N ILE A 158 -1.84 3.53 1.46
CA ILE A 158 -0.89 3.30 2.54
C ILE A 158 0.54 3.43 2.00
N PHE A 159 1.34 4.30 2.63
CA PHE A 159 2.73 4.52 2.27
C PHE A 159 3.64 4.32 3.48
N TYR A 160 4.86 3.86 3.24
CA TYR A 160 5.95 3.93 4.21
C TYR A 160 6.77 5.18 3.98
N GLU A 161 7.24 5.82 5.07
CA GLU A 161 8.12 6.98 4.92
C GLU A 161 9.13 7.10 6.05
N ALA A 162 10.34 7.52 5.67
CA ALA A 162 11.40 7.85 6.61
C ALA A 162 11.31 9.32 7.07
N PRO A 163 11.70 9.64 8.31
CA PRO A 163 11.51 10.98 8.87
C PRO A 163 12.17 12.08 8.02
N HIS A 164 13.35 11.83 7.49
CA HIS A 164 14.11 12.82 6.70
C HIS A 164 13.50 13.13 5.32
N LYS A 165 12.51 12.34 4.86
CA LYS A 165 11.80 12.53 3.59
C LYS A 165 10.36 13.02 3.80
N LEU A 166 9.82 12.89 5.00
CA LEU A 166 8.41 13.05 5.30
C LEU A 166 7.84 14.39 4.78
N LEU A 167 8.51 15.51 5.08
CA LEU A 167 8.02 16.83 4.67
C LEU A 167 7.92 16.95 3.14
N ALA A 168 8.98 16.56 2.40
CA ALA A 168 8.99 16.60 0.94
C ALA A 168 7.94 15.66 0.30
N THR A 169 7.63 14.55 0.99
CA THR A 169 6.57 13.62 0.57
C THR A 169 5.19 14.23 0.80
N LEU A 170 4.93 14.84 1.95
CA LEU A 170 3.68 15.53 2.24
C LEU A 170 3.42 16.68 1.26
N GLU A 171 4.44 17.49 0.95
CA GLU A 171 4.37 18.55 -0.07
C GLU A 171 3.98 17.99 -1.44
N SER A 172 4.64 16.90 -1.88
CA SER A 172 4.32 16.25 -3.16
C SER A 172 2.92 15.64 -3.19
N MET A 173 2.46 15.06 -2.07
CA MET A 173 1.07 14.57 -1.94
C MET A 173 0.06 15.72 -1.98
N THR A 174 0.36 16.85 -1.35
CA THR A 174 -0.49 18.04 -1.37
C THR A 174 -0.63 18.62 -2.78
N GLU A 175 0.46 18.67 -3.55
CA GLU A 175 0.44 19.07 -4.96
C GLU A 175 -0.50 18.20 -5.81
N SER A 176 -0.54 16.89 -5.57
CA SER A 176 -1.34 15.95 -6.37
C SER A 176 -2.77 15.75 -5.85
N PHE A 177 -2.96 15.69 -4.53
CA PHE A 177 -4.24 15.30 -3.90
C PHE A 177 -5.03 16.47 -3.32
N GLY A 178 -4.39 17.65 -3.16
CA GLY A 178 -4.95 18.80 -2.46
C GLY A 178 -4.67 18.79 -0.96
N GLY A 179 -4.59 20.00 -0.37
CA GLY A 179 -4.21 20.18 1.04
C GLY A 179 -5.22 19.62 2.05
N ASP A 180 -6.49 19.58 1.67
CA ASP A 180 -7.59 19.14 2.54
C ASP A 180 -7.76 17.62 2.61
N ARG A 181 -6.99 16.85 1.81
CA ARG A 181 -7.04 15.39 1.81
C ARG A 181 -6.71 14.84 3.19
N PRO A 182 -7.61 14.06 3.82
CA PRO A 182 -7.36 13.49 5.14
C PRO A 182 -6.19 12.51 5.13
N ILE A 183 -5.36 12.59 6.18
CA ILE A 183 -4.23 11.71 6.41
C ILE A 183 -4.14 11.34 7.89
N SER A 184 -3.71 10.10 8.16
CA SER A 184 -3.29 9.67 9.48
C SER A 184 -1.82 9.26 9.41
N LEU A 185 -1.01 9.90 10.23
CA LEU A 185 0.42 9.59 10.35
C LEU A 185 0.60 8.68 11.57
N CYS A 186 0.90 7.40 11.33
CA CYS A 186 1.17 6.43 12.37
C CYS A 186 2.69 6.36 12.56
N ARG A 187 3.18 6.78 13.70
CA ARG A 187 4.60 6.93 14.00
C ARG A 187 5.03 5.95 15.07
N GLU A 188 6.23 5.35 14.91
CA GLU A 188 6.87 4.52 15.92
C GLU A 188 5.97 3.43 16.49
N LEU A 189 5.22 2.76 15.61
CA LEU A 189 4.26 1.69 15.96
C LEU A 189 4.92 0.64 16.85
N THR A 190 4.21 0.22 17.89
CA THR A 190 4.60 -0.73 18.92
C THR A 190 5.76 -0.28 19.85
N LYS A 191 6.38 0.87 19.59
CA LYS A 191 7.47 1.43 20.38
C LYS A 191 6.96 2.37 21.48
N ILE A 192 7.84 2.78 22.39
CA ILE A 192 7.49 3.66 23.54
C ILE A 192 6.91 5.01 23.09
N HIS A 193 7.29 5.48 21.90
CA HIS A 193 6.84 6.77 21.35
C HIS A 193 5.82 6.58 20.23
N GLU A 194 5.02 5.51 20.29
CA GLU A 194 3.91 5.30 19.36
C GLU A 194 2.94 6.47 19.40
N GLU A 195 2.61 6.98 18.23
CA GLU A 195 1.70 8.12 18.08
C GLU A 195 0.91 8.02 16.79
N VAL A 196 -0.37 8.42 16.83
CA VAL A 196 -1.23 8.53 15.66
C VAL A 196 -1.77 9.94 15.55
N ILE A 197 -1.34 10.67 14.53
CA ILE A 197 -1.76 12.04 14.24
C ILE A 197 -2.77 11.98 13.08
N ARG A 198 -4.01 12.38 13.33
CA ARG A 198 -5.08 12.46 12.34
C ARG A 198 -5.33 13.90 11.96
N THR A 199 -5.13 14.25 10.69
CA THR A 199 -5.19 15.61 10.19
C THR A 199 -5.45 15.62 8.68
N THR A 200 -5.19 16.74 8.02
CA THR A 200 -5.11 16.87 6.56
C THR A 200 -3.66 16.93 6.09
N LEU A 201 -3.41 16.78 4.79
CA LEU A 201 -2.06 16.93 4.25
C LEU A 201 -1.44 18.28 4.60
N GLN A 202 -2.22 19.37 4.47
CA GLN A 202 -1.76 20.72 4.86
C GLN A 202 -1.49 20.83 6.38
N GLY A 203 -2.39 20.27 7.22
CA GLY A 203 -2.19 20.27 8.66
C GLY A 203 -0.94 19.48 9.10
N ALA A 204 -0.61 18.39 8.37
CA ALA A 204 0.63 17.65 8.61
C ALA A 204 1.87 18.47 8.23
N ILE A 205 1.85 19.20 7.11
CA ILE A 205 2.93 20.12 6.72
C ILE A 205 3.12 21.20 7.77
N ASP A 206 2.05 21.84 8.21
CA ASP A 206 2.10 22.91 9.21
C ASP A 206 2.70 22.43 10.54
N LEU A 207 2.36 21.22 10.96
CA LEU A 207 2.91 20.57 12.14
C LEU A 207 4.43 20.35 12.01
N TYR A 208 4.87 19.74 10.90
CA TYR A 208 6.28 19.37 10.72
C TYR A 208 7.19 20.52 10.28
N ASN A 209 6.63 21.65 9.89
CA ASN A 209 7.37 22.90 9.77
C ASN A 209 7.73 23.50 11.14
N GLN A 210 6.95 23.19 12.19
CA GLN A 210 7.20 23.66 13.56
C GLN A 210 8.12 22.73 14.36
N GLN A 211 8.09 21.43 14.05
CA GLN A 211 8.91 20.44 14.73
C GLN A 211 9.47 19.41 13.73
N PRO A 212 10.77 19.08 13.76
CA PRO A 212 11.33 18.12 12.83
C PRO A 212 10.76 16.72 13.08
N PRO A 213 10.38 15.98 12.01
CA PRO A 213 9.87 14.63 12.14
C PRO A 213 10.94 13.67 12.68
N LYS A 214 10.53 12.71 13.52
CA LYS A 214 11.42 11.70 14.13
C LYS A 214 10.75 10.33 14.07
N GLY A 215 11.56 9.28 13.97
CA GLY A 215 11.08 7.90 13.93
C GLY A 215 10.58 7.49 12.56
N GLU A 216 9.93 6.33 12.46
CA GLU A 216 9.42 5.73 11.24
C GLU A 216 7.92 5.98 11.11
N TYR A 217 7.46 6.18 9.90
CA TYR A 217 6.07 6.55 9.61
C TYR A 217 5.39 5.56 8.68
N VAL A 218 4.13 5.27 8.99
CA VAL A 218 3.17 4.73 8.03
C VAL A 218 2.12 5.81 7.80
N LEU A 219 1.97 6.23 6.54
CA LEU A 219 1.04 7.26 6.13
C LEU A 219 -0.22 6.59 5.58
N ILE A 220 -1.37 6.88 6.18
CA ILE A 220 -2.67 6.37 5.75
C ILE A 220 -3.46 7.53 5.17
N VAL A 221 -3.54 7.61 3.84
CA VAL A 221 -4.18 8.71 3.12
C VAL A 221 -5.57 8.28 2.67
N ALA A 222 -6.57 9.10 2.93
CA ALA A 222 -7.93 8.84 2.46
C ALA A 222 -7.99 8.79 0.92
N GLY A 223 -8.85 7.93 0.39
CA GLY A 223 -9.15 7.91 -1.04
C GLY A 223 -9.80 9.21 -1.53
N ALA A 224 -9.86 9.41 -2.83
CA ALA A 224 -10.62 10.49 -3.43
C ALA A 224 -12.11 10.29 -3.14
N GLU A 225 -12.81 11.37 -2.87
CA GLU A 225 -14.27 11.32 -2.88
C GLU A 225 -14.76 10.95 -4.29
N PRO A 226 -15.79 10.11 -4.40
CA PRO A 226 -16.40 9.86 -5.69
C PRO A 226 -16.79 11.19 -6.33
N VAL A 227 -16.36 11.44 -7.55
CA VAL A 227 -16.92 12.53 -8.33
C VAL A 227 -18.39 12.16 -8.54
N VAL A 228 -19.27 12.76 -7.78
CA VAL A 228 -20.69 12.74 -8.06
C VAL A 228 -20.82 13.64 -9.30
N GLU A 229 -20.83 13.05 -10.50
CA GLU A 229 -21.33 13.77 -11.66
C GLU A 229 -22.75 14.21 -11.27
N GLU A 230 -22.96 15.51 -11.14
CA GLU A 230 -24.32 16.02 -10.94
C GLU A 230 -25.17 15.42 -12.05
N ALA A 231 -26.18 14.64 -11.66
CA ALA A 231 -27.05 14.01 -12.61
C ALA A 231 -27.63 15.11 -13.49
N ALA A 232 -27.40 15.01 -14.80
CA ALA A 232 -27.86 16.01 -15.75
C ALA A 232 -29.34 16.32 -15.50
N THR A 233 -29.66 17.58 -15.40
CA THR A 233 -31.02 18.05 -15.10
C THR A 233 -31.89 18.04 -16.39
N PRO A 234 -33.21 18.02 -16.28
CA PRO A 234 -34.09 18.25 -17.44
C PRO A 234 -33.78 19.55 -18.19
N GLU A 235 -33.29 20.59 -17.48
CA GLU A 235 -32.88 21.88 -18.06
C GLU A 235 -31.63 21.73 -18.94
N ASP A 236 -30.64 20.92 -18.49
CA ASP A 236 -29.45 20.61 -19.27
C ASP A 236 -29.82 19.81 -20.53
N ALA A 237 -30.77 18.88 -20.40
CA ALA A 237 -31.31 18.13 -21.55
C ALA A 237 -32.01 19.04 -22.56
N ALA A 238 -32.82 19.99 -22.11
CA ALA A 238 -33.46 20.99 -22.96
C ALA A 238 -32.45 21.82 -23.75
N LYS A 239 -31.44 22.37 -23.04
CA LYS A 239 -30.36 23.14 -23.67
C LYS A 239 -29.59 22.34 -24.69
N ARG A 240 -29.27 21.08 -24.39
CA ARG A 240 -28.52 20.20 -25.30
C ARG A 240 -29.33 19.84 -26.56
N VAL A 241 -30.63 19.56 -26.42
CA VAL A 241 -31.52 19.31 -27.57
C VAL A 241 -31.59 20.55 -28.47
N ALA A 242 -31.72 21.77 -27.88
CA ALA A 242 -31.74 23.02 -28.66
C ALA A 242 -30.45 23.19 -29.47
N GLN A 243 -29.28 23.02 -28.87
CA GLN A 243 -27.99 23.11 -29.56
C GLN A 243 -27.84 22.12 -30.72
N LEU A 244 -28.30 20.87 -30.53
CA LEU A 244 -28.27 19.88 -31.60
C LEU A 244 -29.23 20.22 -32.73
N MET A 245 -30.41 20.79 -32.43
CA MET A 245 -31.36 21.24 -33.47
C MET A 245 -30.84 22.47 -34.24
N GLU A 246 -30.16 23.42 -33.57
CA GLU A 246 -29.47 24.54 -34.22
C GLU A 246 -28.38 24.09 -35.18
N SER A 247 -27.71 22.96 -34.89
CA SER A 247 -26.74 22.34 -35.80
C SER A 247 -27.33 21.52 -36.92
N GLY A 248 -28.68 21.52 -37.11
CA GLY A 248 -29.37 20.88 -38.21
C GLY A 248 -29.82 19.42 -37.95
N ILE A 249 -29.69 18.93 -36.72
CA ILE A 249 -30.13 17.59 -36.35
C ILE A 249 -31.65 17.58 -36.13
N SER A 250 -32.34 16.53 -36.60
CA SER A 250 -33.77 16.43 -36.36
C SER A 250 -34.10 16.34 -34.87
N ARG A 251 -35.23 16.94 -34.44
CA ARG A 251 -35.67 16.89 -33.02
C ARG A 251 -35.65 15.47 -32.43
N LYS A 252 -36.12 14.49 -33.22
CA LYS A 252 -36.17 13.07 -32.84
C LYS A 252 -34.77 12.52 -32.57
N ASP A 253 -33.82 12.85 -33.44
CA ASP A 253 -32.44 12.37 -33.30
C ASP A 253 -31.70 13.14 -32.22
N ALA A 254 -31.93 14.44 -32.04
CA ALA A 254 -31.40 15.25 -30.97
C ALA A 254 -31.84 14.72 -29.61
N ILE A 255 -33.12 14.38 -29.40
CA ILE A 255 -33.59 13.75 -28.15
C ILE A 255 -32.92 12.40 -27.91
N LYS A 256 -32.77 11.56 -28.94
CA LYS A 256 -32.11 10.28 -28.83
C LYS A 256 -30.63 10.44 -28.42
N GLN A 257 -29.93 11.35 -29.05
CA GLN A 257 -28.53 11.63 -28.81
C GLN A 257 -28.32 12.21 -27.39
N THR A 258 -29.11 13.20 -26.99
CA THR A 258 -29.06 13.79 -25.64
C THR A 258 -29.35 12.78 -24.55
N SER A 259 -30.32 11.87 -24.77
CA SER A 259 -30.61 10.78 -23.81
C SER A 259 -29.42 9.86 -23.59
N LEU A 260 -28.61 9.59 -24.61
CA LEU A 260 -27.40 8.79 -24.52
C LEU A 260 -26.25 9.58 -23.89
N GLU A 261 -26.04 10.84 -24.31
CA GLU A 261 -24.95 11.70 -23.82
C GLU A 261 -25.09 12.04 -22.34
N LEU A 262 -26.33 12.34 -21.90
CA LEU A 262 -26.60 12.74 -20.52
C LEU A 262 -27.07 11.59 -19.61
N ASN A 263 -27.11 10.37 -20.13
CA ASN A 263 -27.61 9.17 -19.43
C ASN A 263 -29.00 9.39 -18.78
N LEU A 264 -29.89 10.13 -19.49
CA LEU A 264 -31.25 10.42 -19.03
C LEU A 264 -32.27 9.53 -19.78
N PRO A 265 -33.36 9.11 -19.15
CA PRO A 265 -34.44 8.40 -19.82
C PRO A 265 -35.05 9.26 -20.97
N LYS A 266 -35.34 8.65 -22.12
CA LYS A 266 -35.85 9.37 -23.30
C LYS A 266 -37.11 10.19 -23.03
N ASN A 267 -38.01 9.69 -22.18
CA ASN A 267 -39.22 10.42 -21.78
C ASN A 267 -38.89 11.72 -21.05
N VAL A 268 -37.90 11.71 -20.16
CA VAL A 268 -37.45 12.91 -19.45
C VAL A 268 -36.88 13.95 -20.40
N VAL A 269 -36.05 13.50 -21.38
CA VAL A 269 -35.48 14.40 -22.40
C VAL A 269 -36.55 14.91 -23.34
N TYR A 270 -37.52 14.08 -23.69
CA TYR A 270 -38.66 14.48 -24.53
C TYR A 270 -39.50 15.53 -23.83
N ASP A 271 -39.89 15.31 -22.58
CA ASP A 271 -40.71 16.25 -21.80
C ASP A 271 -39.97 17.59 -21.61
N ALA A 272 -38.66 17.56 -21.34
CA ALA A 272 -37.82 18.76 -21.24
C ALA A 272 -37.74 19.54 -22.56
N ALA A 273 -37.81 18.83 -23.70
CA ALA A 273 -37.75 19.43 -25.01
C ALA A 273 -39.12 19.91 -25.55
N LEU A 274 -40.24 19.68 -24.85
CA LEU A 274 -41.57 20.10 -25.33
C LEU A 274 -41.75 21.63 -25.46
N ASN A 275 -40.99 22.39 -24.66
CA ASN A 275 -41.09 23.82 -24.59
C ASN A 275 -39.96 24.58 -25.35
N ILE A 276 -39.25 23.89 -26.24
CA ILE A 276 -38.20 24.45 -27.11
C ILE A 276 -38.74 24.68 -28.53
#